data_7ec1f9f11ca77809cfa6a8b4a2f5e77d
#
_entry.id   7ec1f9f11ca77809cfa6a8b4a2f5e77d
#
_cell.length_a   1.000
_cell.length_b   1.000
_cell.length_c   1.000
_cell.angle_alpha   90.00
_cell.angle_beta   90.00
_cell.angle_gamma   90.00
#
_symmetry.space_group_name_H-M   'P 1'
#
loop_
_entity.id
_entity.type
_entity.pdbx_description
1 polymer ?
#
loop_
_entity_poly.entity_id
_entity_poly.type
_entity_poly.pdbx_seq_one_letter_code
_entity_poly.pdbx_strand_id
1 'polypeptide(L)'
;MISAASEAVSGNPAPFTWVTGVSMLVFCAILWVIVDYMRTHPRPSMWVWGLALLTFPLWIWGPGRDIGLINWFSWAKILSVLIPLTLVGAMRIAAAEQREGRIWELLRNPRFLWFPYAILFLNIAEATLRDAETGNYWNAAVGLGLCLTIPYCPRFWEVLPGRNAELVAYTTMAWNFLYTTWNLCFTFGGYPPQEEHFAASICILAVAEIYPLVKRRPELYIMARIYTLPVLMLVIAIYNIFPKVMPSDGWFDNDVWIVWGIVNFALTVPYLFWYTWQLETGRAFIHFRRGHAREDFVRQHGDTVEQLMALSDSLDATADTHGRSTRSSTR
;
A
#
# COMPACT_ATOMS: atom_id res chain seq x y z
N MET A 1 -8.21 30.26 -18.21
CA MET A 1 -7.57 29.13 -18.92
C MET A 1 -8.29 27.79 -18.66
N ILE A 2 -9.57 27.81 -18.28
CA ILE A 2 -10.37 26.58 -17.99
C ILE A 2 -11.21 26.16 -19.23
N SER A 3 -11.22 26.97 -20.29
CA SER A 3 -12.09 26.72 -21.46
C SER A 3 -11.50 25.85 -22.57
N ALA A 4 -10.24 25.42 -22.48
CA ALA A 4 -9.60 24.67 -23.57
C ALA A 4 -9.51 23.15 -23.35
N ALA A 5 -9.91 22.66 -22.17
CA ALA A 5 -9.82 21.22 -21.84
C ALA A 5 -11.11 20.43 -22.16
N SER A 6 -12.18 21.14 -22.59
CA SER A 6 -13.51 20.53 -22.80
C SER A 6 -13.75 19.97 -24.22
N GLU A 7 -12.82 20.14 -25.16
CA GLU A 7 -13.10 19.80 -26.58
C GLU A 7 -12.39 18.53 -27.09
N ALA A 8 -11.73 17.74 -26.25
CA ALA A 8 -10.81 16.71 -26.77
C ALA A 8 -11.16 15.26 -26.47
N VAL A 9 -12.38 14.86 -26.12
CA VAL A 9 -12.74 13.42 -26.15
C VAL A 9 -14.18 13.21 -26.58
N SER A 10 -14.46 13.28 -27.88
CA SER A 10 -15.70 12.78 -28.49
C SER A 10 -15.55 11.33 -28.99
N GLY A 11 -14.72 10.54 -28.36
CA GLY A 11 -14.67 9.09 -28.56
C GLY A 11 -15.71 8.40 -27.69
N ASN A 12 -16.46 7.42 -28.23
CA ASN A 12 -17.27 6.55 -27.40
C ASN A 12 -16.39 5.91 -26.33
N PRO A 13 -16.85 5.83 -25.05
CA PRO A 13 -16.08 5.22 -23.98
C PRO A 13 -15.68 3.79 -24.38
N ALA A 14 -14.47 3.39 -24.04
CA ALA A 14 -14.01 2.03 -24.31
C ALA A 14 -14.98 1.03 -23.67
N PRO A 15 -15.60 0.13 -24.43
CA PRO A 15 -16.58 -0.79 -23.87
C PRO A 15 -15.91 -1.74 -22.90
N PHE A 16 -16.52 -1.97 -21.76
CA PHE A 16 -16.10 -3.06 -20.87
C PHE A 16 -16.39 -4.39 -21.55
N THR A 17 -15.33 -5.07 -21.98
CA THR A 17 -15.42 -6.35 -22.67
C THR A 17 -15.09 -7.52 -21.73
N TRP A 18 -15.45 -8.74 -22.11
CA TRP A 18 -15.03 -9.93 -21.37
C TRP A 18 -13.49 -10.03 -21.32
N VAL A 19 -12.78 -9.59 -22.37
CA VAL A 19 -11.30 -9.56 -22.43
C VAL A 19 -10.76 -8.63 -21.36
N THR A 20 -11.34 -7.42 -21.21
CA THR A 20 -11.00 -6.47 -20.14
C THR A 20 -11.17 -7.11 -18.76
N GLY A 21 -12.32 -7.73 -18.52
CA GLY A 21 -12.61 -8.41 -17.25
C GLY A 21 -11.63 -9.55 -16.94
N VAL A 22 -11.33 -10.40 -17.91
CA VAL A 22 -10.36 -11.50 -17.75
C VAL A 22 -8.95 -10.94 -17.50
N SER A 23 -8.53 -9.91 -18.24
CA SER A 23 -7.23 -9.28 -18.05
C SER A 23 -7.08 -8.69 -16.65
N MET A 24 -8.11 -8.01 -16.14
CA MET A 24 -8.15 -7.50 -14.77
C MET A 24 -8.03 -8.63 -13.73
N LEU A 25 -8.78 -9.72 -13.90
CA LEU A 25 -8.69 -10.87 -12.99
C LEU A 25 -7.31 -11.52 -13.00
N VAL A 26 -6.71 -11.69 -14.19
CA VAL A 26 -5.34 -12.21 -14.33
C VAL A 26 -4.34 -11.28 -13.66
N PHE A 27 -4.47 -9.98 -13.86
CA PHE A 27 -3.58 -9.01 -13.22
C PHE A 27 -3.75 -9.01 -11.69
N CYS A 28 -4.99 -9.06 -11.18
CA CYS A 28 -5.25 -9.24 -9.74
C CYS A 28 -4.60 -10.52 -9.19
N ALA A 29 -4.69 -11.63 -9.90
CA ALA A 29 -4.06 -12.90 -9.48
C ALA A 29 -2.52 -12.77 -9.44
N ILE A 30 -1.92 -12.14 -10.45
CA ILE A 30 -0.47 -11.86 -10.46
C ILE A 30 -0.07 -10.99 -9.28
N LEU A 31 -0.79 -9.90 -9.03
CA LEU A 31 -0.54 -9.01 -7.91
C LEU A 31 -0.68 -9.73 -6.56
N TRP A 32 -1.69 -10.58 -6.43
CA TRP A 32 -1.88 -11.39 -5.22
C TRP A 32 -0.69 -12.29 -4.93
N VAL A 33 -0.21 -13.00 -5.95
CA VAL A 33 0.97 -13.87 -5.84
C VAL A 33 2.21 -13.06 -5.48
N ILE A 34 2.41 -11.90 -6.11
CA ILE A 34 3.54 -11.00 -5.81
C ILE A 34 3.47 -10.55 -4.34
N VAL A 35 2.32 -10.07 -3.88
CA VAL A 35 2.15 -9.60 -2.49
C VAL A 35 2.44 -10.74 -1.50
N ASP A 36 1.86 -11.92 -1.70
CA ASP A 36 2.02 -13.05 -0.77
C ASP A 36 3.47 -13.57 -0.77
N TYR A 37 4.10 -13.65 -1.94
CA TYR A 37 5.49 -14.06 -2.08
C TYR A 37 6.46 -13.05 -1.43
N MET A 38 6.32 -11.76 -1.76
CA MET A 38 7.18 -10.71 -1.22
C MET A 38 7.01 -10.57 0.30
N ARG A 39 5.78 -10.75 0.81
CA ARG A 39 5.49 -10.76 2.25
C ARG A 39 6.28 -11.82 2.99
N THR A 40 6.36 -13.01 2.45
CA THR A 40 6.98 -14.17 3.12
C THR A 40 8.48 -14.29 2.84
N HIS A 41 9.03 -13.56 1.87
CA HIS A 41 10.43 -13.68 1.43
C HIS A 41 11.16 -12.33 1.46
N PRO A 42 11.84 -11.97 2.57
CA PRO A 42 12.54 -10.69 2.70
C PRO A 42 13.63 -10.46 1.63
N ARG A 43 14.42 -11.50 1.29
CA ARG A 43 15.51 -11.37 0.30
C ARG A 43 15.01 -11.03 -1.09
N PRO A 44 14.07 -11.79 -1.70
CA PRO A 44 13.47 -11.41 -2.98
C PRO A 44 12.82 -10.01 -2.94
N SER A 45 12.15 -9.68 -1.85
CA SER A 45 11.55 -8.36 -1.65
C SER A 45 12.57 -7.20 -1.77
N MET A 46 13.78 -7.36 -1.27
CA MET A 46 14.84 -6.35 -1.45
C MET A 46 15.43 -6.38 -2.87
N TRP A 47 15.83 -7.56 -3.35
CA TRP A 47 16.57 -7.68 -4.60
C TRP A 47 15.74 -7.33 -5.83
N VAL A 48 14.49 -7.75 -5.90
CA VAL A 48 13.60 -7.44 -7.04
C VAL A 48 13.43 -5.93 -7.19
N TRP A 49 13.14 -5.23 -6.09
CA TRP A 49 12.92 -3.79 -6.14
C TRP A 49 14.23 -3.00 -6.29
N GLY A 50 15.32 -3.48 -5.69
CA GLY A 50 16.65 -2.91 -5.91
C GLY A 50 17.11 -3.05 -7.36
N LEU A 51 16.90 -4.21 -7.99
CA LEU A 51 17.17 -4.43 -9.40
C LEU A 51 16.23 -3.62 -10.31
N ALA A 52 14.98 -3.41 -9.89
CA ALA A 52 14.04 -2.56 -10.62
C ALA A 52 14.57 -1.11 -10.78
N LEU A 53 15.37 -0.61 -9.84
CA LEU A 53 16.04 0.70 -9.98
C LEU A 53 16.99 0.73 -11.18
N LEU A 54 17.59 -0.40 -11.56
CA LEU A 54 18.48 -0.49 -12.72
C LEU A 54 17.73 -0.39 -14.05
N THR A 55 16.39 -0.51 -14.02
CA THR A 55 15.55 -0.30 -15.21
C THR A 55 15.31 1.18 -15.53
N PHE A 56 15.84 2.11 -14.73
CA PHE A 56 15.71 3.55 -14.94
C PHE A 56 16.00 4.03 -16.38
N PRO A 57 17.04 3.53 -17.08
CA PRO A 57 17.26 3.90 -18.48
C PRO A 57 16.07 3.54 -19.38
N LEU A 58 15.36 2.44 -19.11
CA LEU A 58 14.20 2.03 -19.88
C LEU A 58 13.01 2.99 -19.71
N TRP A 59 12.91 3.68 -18.57
CA TRP A 59 11.84 4.67 -18.35
C TRP A 59 12.05 5.93 -19.19
N ILE A 60 13.33 6.24 -19.51
CA ILE A 60 13.71 7.41 -20.32
C ILE A 60 13.52 7.12 -21.82
N TRP A 61 13.83 5.91 -22.26
CA TRP A 61 13.81 5.53 -23.67
C TRP A 61 12.66 4.60 -24.06
N GLY A 62 11.89 4.13 -23.09
CA GLY A 62 10.79 3.21 -23.31
C GLY A 62 9.47 3.91 -23.69
N PRO A 63 8.40 3.11 -23.86
CA PRO A 63 7.06 3.60 -24.21
C PRO A 63 6.48 4.63 -23.23
N GLY A 64 6.95 4.66 -22.00
CA GLY A 64 6.63 5.70 -21.03
C GLY A 64 6.96 7.12 -21.50
N ARG A 65 7.86 7.24 -22.49
CA ARG A 65 8.19 8.49 -23.14
C ARG A 65 6.99 9.11 -23.87
N ASP A 66 6.22 8.30 -24.55
CA ASP A 66 5.13 8.78 -25.42
C ASP A 66 3.87 9.17 -24.59
N ILE A 67 3.76 8.73 -23.34
CA ILE A 67 2.64 9.05 -22.44
C ILE A 67 2.88 10.27 -21.53
N GLY A 68 3.86 11.10 -21.84
CA GLY A 68 4.12 12.30 -21.04
C GLY A 68 4.70 12.05 -19.63
N LEU A 69 5.08 10.81 -19.32
CA LEU A 69 5.82 10.45 -18.09
C LEU A 69 7.26 10.98 -18.08
N ILE A 70 7.62 11.80 -19.07
CA ILE A 70 9.00 12.28 -19.32
C ILE A 70 9.39 13.46 -18.44
N ASN A 71 8.51 13.97 -17.62
CA ASN A 71 8.92 15.01 -16.71
C ASN A 71 9.66 14.39 -15.50
N TRP A 72 10.62 15.13 -14.99
CA TRP A 72 11.41 14.75 -13.81
C TRP A 72 10.54 14.31 -12.60
N PHE A 73 9.32 14.85 -12.52
CA PHE A 73 8.38 14.55 -11.45
C PHE A 73 7.88 13.10 -11.51
N SER A 74 7.61 12.58 -12.70
CA SER A 74 7.18 11.18 -12.87
C SER A 74 8.29 10.20 -12.49
N TRP A 75 9.53 10.49 -12.86
CA TRP A 75 10.68 9.69 -12.41
C TRP A 75 10.88 9.78 -10.91
N ALA A 76 10.79 11.00 -10.36
CA ALA A 76 10.89 11.21 -8.92
C ALA A 76 9.80 10.39 -8.18
N LYS A 77 8.59 10.33 -8.73
CA LYS A 77 7.48 9.55 -8.17
C LYS A 77 7.77 8.04 -8.17
N ILE A 78 8.28 7.47 -9.26
CA ILE A 78 8.68 6.06 -9.29
C ILE A 78 9.83 5.80 -8.31
N LEU A 79 10.86 6.65 -8.30
CA LEU A 79 11.98 6.53 -7.37
C LEU A 79 11.55 6.66 -5.91
N SER A 80 10.61 7.57 -5.61
CA SER A 80 10.05 7.75 -4.26
C SER A 80 9.31 6.52 -3.74
N VAL A 81 8.89 5.61 -4.61
CA VAL A 81 8.30 4.33 -4.24
C VAL A 81 9.35 3.22 -4.17
N LEU A 82 10.22 3.09 -5.17
CA LEU A 82 11.19 1.99 -5.25
C LEU A 82 12.31 2.08 -4.21
N ILE A 83 12.81 3.28 -3.91
CA ILE A 83 13.88 3.46 -2.91
C ILE A 83 13.40 3.06 -1.50
N PRO A 84 12.26 3.57 -0.99
CA PRO A 84 11.72 3.12 0.30
C PRO A 84 11.43 1.63 0.34
N LEU A 85 10.91 1.07 -0.76
CA LEU A 85 10.59 -0.34 -0.86
C LEU A 85 11.85 -1.23 -0.77
N THR A 86 12.92 -0.82 -1.43
CA THR A 86 14.23 -1.47 -1.32
C THR A 86 14.79 -1.38 0.11
N LEU A 87 14.67 -0.20 0.74
CA LEU A 87 15.05 0.02 2.13
C LEU A 87 14.24 -0.86 3.09
N VAL A 88 12.92 -0.92 2.94
CA VAL A 88 12.07 -1.83 3.72
C VAL A 88 12.49 -3.29 3.53
N GLY A 89 12.84 -3.70 2.30
CA GLY A 89 13.41 -5.01 2.03
C GLY A 89 14.69 -5.27 2.82
N ALA A 90 15.62 -4.32 2.85
CA ALA A 90 16.86 -4.40 3.63
C ALA A 90 16.59 -4.46 5.15
N MET A 91 15.67 -3.65 5.67
CA MET A 91 15.24 -3.70 7.07
C MET A 91 14.65 -5.06 7.45
N ARG A 92 13.85 -5.65 6.58
CA ARG A 92 13.27 -6.97 6.75
C ARG A 92 14.35 -8.07 6.78
N ILE A 93 15.36 -7.99 5.91
CA ILE A 93 16.52 -8.91 5.97
C ILE A 93 17.27 -8.74 7.27
N ALA A 94 17.54 -7.50 7.69
CA ALA A 94 18.22 -7.22 8.95
C ALA A 94 17.48 -7.80 10.16
N ALA A 95 16.14 -7.75 10.16
CA ALA A 95 15.30 -8.31 11.21
C ALA A 95 15.20 -9.84 11.13
N ALA A 96 15.07 -10.43 9.93
CA ALA A 96 14.93 -11.87 9.75
C ALA A 96 16.22 -12.64 10.04
N GLU A 97 17.35 -12.11 9.61
CA GLU A 97 18.64 -12.82 9.66
C GLU A 97 19.49 -12.41 10.88
N GLN A 98 19.07 -11.39 11.63
CA GLN A 98 19.80 -10.89 12.82
C GLN A 98 21.30 -10.68 12.56
N ARG A 99 21.64 -10.20 11.37
CA ARG A 99 23.03 -10.01 10.94
C ARG A 99 23.76 -9.04 11.88
N GLU A 100 25.00 -9.35 12.17
CA GLU A 100 25.88 -8.49 12.96
C GLU A 100 26.50 -7.38 12.09
N GLY A 101 26.82 -6.26 12.72
CA GLY A 101 27.47 -5.14 12.10
C GLY A 101 26.65 -3.85 12.10
N ARG A 102 27.36 -2.72 12.13
CA ARG A 102 26.81 -1.38 12.34
C ARG A 102 25.68 -1.01 11.36
N ILE A 103 25.80 -1.42 10.09
CA ILE A 103 24.78 -1.14 9.07
C ILE A 103 23.50 -1.92 9.36
N TRP A 104 23.61 -3.19 9.75
CA TRP A 104 22.47 -4.05 10.04
C TRP A 104 21.77 -3.64 11.34
N GLU A 105 22.50 -3.22 12.35
CA GLU A 105 21.97 -2.62 13.58
C GLU A 105 21.21 -1.33 13.29
N LEU A 106 21.76 -0.48 12.41
CA LEU A 106 21.13 0.73 11.98
C LEU A 106 19.79 0.45 11.26
N LEU A 107 19.77 -0.53 10.34
CA LEU A 107 18.55 -0.93 9.62
C LEU A 107 17.48 -1.56 10.53
N ARG A 108 17.85 -2.13 11.67
CA ARG A 108 16.90 -2.59 12.70
C ARG A 108 16.33 -1.46 13.54
N ASN A 109 16.87 -0.24 13.44
CA ASN A 109 16.37 0.87 14.22
C ASN A 109 14.98 1.30 13.72
N PRO A 110 13.94 1.30 14.59
CA PRO A 110 12.58 1.68 14.20
C PRO A 110 12.46 3.09 13.59
N ARG A 111 13.45 3.97 13.83
CA ARG A 111 13.46 5.32 13.24
C ARG A 111 13.52 5.32 11.72
N PHE A 112 14.04 4.27 11.10
CA PHE A 112 14.03 4.16 9.64
C PHE A 112 12.63 3.99 9.03
N LEU A 113 11.65 3.55 9.82
CA LEU A 113 10.25 3.46 9.40
C LEU A 113 9.63 4.85 9.13
N TRP A 114 10.24 5.94 9.62
CA TRP A 114 9.83 7.29 9.23
C TRP A 114 9.94 7.55 7.73
N PHE A 115 10.86 6.87 7.05
CA PHE A 115 11.05 7.08 5.63
C PHE A 115 9.85 6.59 4.79
N PRO A 116 9.42 5.31 4.85
CA PRO A 116 8.22 4.86 4.16
C PRO A 116 6.95 5.58 4.64
N TYR A 117 6.87 5.94 5.93
CA TYR A 117 5.77 6.74 6.46
C TYR A 117 5.70 8.12 5.79
N ALA A 118 6.80 8.84 5.74
CA ALA A 118 6.86 10.17 5.12
C ALA A 118 6.49 10.12 3.64
N ILE A 119 6.93 9.10 2.91
CA ILE A 119 6.57 8.92 1.51
C ILE A 119 5.07 8.64 1.35
N LEU A 120 4.49 7.80 2.21
CA LEU A 120 3.04 7.58 2.19
C LEU A 120 2.28 8.88 2.45
N PHE A 121 2.68 9.63 3.49
CA PHE A 121 2.08 10.92 3.81
C PHE A 121 2.17 11.90 2.63
N LEU A 122 3.36 12.04 2.04
CA LEU A 122 3.57 12.95 0.91
C LEU A 122 2.76 12.54 -0.32
N ASN A 123 2.62 11.24 -0.59
CA ASN A 123 1.80 10.75 -1.69
C ASN A 123 0.31 11.06 -1.48
N ILE A 124 -0.20 10.92 -0.25
CA ILE A 124 -1.59 11.31 0.06
C ILE A 124 -1.74 12.82 -0.05
N ALA A 125 -0.82 13.59 0.51
CA ALA A 125 -0.87 15.05 0.49
C ALA A 125 -0.80 15.60 -0.95
N GLU A 126 0.06 15.06 -1.81
CA GLU A 126 0.16 15.43 -3.22
C GLU A 126 -1.16 15.16 -3.96
N ALA A 127 -1.72 13.97 -3.80
CA ALA A 127 -2.99 13.62 -4.43
C ALA A 127 -4.15 14.47 -3.91
N THR A 128 -4.16 14.79 -2.61
CA THR A 128 -5.13 15.70 -1.97
C THR A 128 -5.07 17.11 -2.56
N LEU A 129 -3.86 17.65 -2.73
CA LEU A 129 -3.68 18.97 -3.36
C LEU A 129 -4.16 18.95 -4.81
N ARG A 130 -3.90 17.87 -5.53
CA ARG A 130 -4.33 17.72 -6.91
C ARG A 130 -5.84 17.61 -7.04
N ASP A 131 -6.53 16.87 -6.16
CA ASP A 131 -8.00 16.86 -6.10
C ASP A 131 -8.56 18.27 -5.88
N ALA A 132 -7.94 19.06 -5.00
CA ALA A 132 -8.34 20.44 -4.75
C ALA A 132 -8.10 21.35 -5.98
N GLU A 133 -6.96 21.22 -6.66
CA GLU A 133 -6.63 21.97 -7.88
C GLU A 133 -7.58 21.65 -9.04
N THR A 134 -8.07 20.41 -9.11
CA THR A 134 -8.97 19.94 -10.16
C THR A 134 -10.45 20.18 -9.86
N GLY A 135 -10.79 20.56 -8.62
CA GLY A 135 -12.14 20.96 -8.22
C GLY A 135 -12.92 19.90 -7.43
N ASN A 136 -12.36 18.71 -7.16
CA ASN A 136 -12.98 17.73 -6.27
C ASN A 136 -12.62 18.00 -4.81
N TYR A 137 -13.12 19.11 -4.26
CA TYR A 137 -12.88 19.53 -2.90
C TYR A 137 -13.36 18.51 -1.84
N TRP A 138 -14.39 17.72 -2.16
CA TRP A 138 -14.91 16.70 -1.28
C TRP A 138 -13.89 15.57 -1.11
N ASN A 139 -13.34 15.06 -2.21
CA ASN A 139 -12.30 14.04 -2.15
C ASN A 139 -10.99 14.58 -1.55
N ALA A 140 -10.66 15.85 -1.80
CA ALA A 140 -9.53 16.53 -1.16
C ALA A 140 -9.69 16.59 0.38
N ALA A 141 -10.89 16.90 0.88
CA ALA A 141 -11.16 16.89 2.31
C ALA A 141 -10.99 15.49 2.94
N VAL A 142 -11.35 14.44 2.22
CA VAL A 142 -11.08 13.04 2.64
C VAL A 142 -9.58 12.78 2.73
N GLY A 143 -8.80 13.15 1.71
CA GLY A 143 -7.36 13.00 1.68
C GLY A 143 -6.67 13.71 2.85
N LEU A 144 -7.12 14.92 3.21
CA LEU A 144 -6.67 15.62 4.40
C LEU A 144 -6.99 14.83 5.68
N GLY A 145 -8.22 14.31 5.80
CA GLY A 145 -8.62 13.46 6.92
C GLY A 145 -7.76 12.20 7.04
N LEU A 146 -7.42 11.57 5.92
CA LEU A 146 -6.53 10.41 5.88
C LEU A 146 -5.11 10.78 6.33
N CYS A 147 -4.55 11.91 5.89
CA CYS A 147 -3.26 12.41 6.37
C CYS A 147 -3.22 12.60 7.88
N LEU A 148 -4.29 13.17 8.46
CA LEU A 148 -4.38 13.42 9.90
C LEU A 148 -4.57 12.14 10.73
N THR A 149 -5.06 11.08 10.12
CA THR A 149 -5.38 9.81 10.80
C THR A 149 -4.43 8.66 10.45
N ILE A 150 -3.37 8.89 9.69
CA ILE A 150 -2.32 7.88 9.49
C ILE A 150 -1.75 7.45 10.84
N PRO A 151 -1.66 6.16 11.14
CA PRO A 151 -1.03 5.69 12.37
C PRO A 151 0.40 6.19 12.49
N TYR A 152 0.69 6.90 13.58
CA TYR A 152 1.94 7.63 13.78
C TYR A 152 3.17 6.71 13.86
N CYS A 153 4.18 7.00 13.08
CA CYS A 153 5.45 6.29 13.05
C CYS A 153 6.41 6.78 14.14
N PRO A 154 7.30 5.96 14.70
CA PRO A 154 7.42 4.51 14.52
C PRO A 154 6.49 3.71 15.45
N ARG A 155 5.64 4.40 16.21
CA ARG A 155 4.87 3.80 17.31
C ARG A 155 3.90 2.71 16.86
N PHE A 156 3.31 2.88 15.67
CA PHE A 156 2.28 2.00 15.10
C PHE A 156 2.74 1.32 13.82
N TRP A 157 4.04 1.35 13.58
CA TRP A 157 4.69 0.69 12.46
C TRP A 157 5.81 -0.17 12.99
N GLU A 158 5.91 -1.41 12.52
CA GLU A 158 7.03 -2.26 12.90
C GLU A 158 7.37 -3.28 11.82
N VAL A 159 8.59 -3.77 11.85
CA VAL A 159 9.00 -5.00 11.17
C VAL A 159 8.94 -6.11 12.22
N LEU A 160 8.01 -7.05 12.04
CA LEU A 160 7.79 -8.14 13.00
C LEU A 160 9.05 -9.01 13.10
N PRO A 161 9.37 -9.52 14.30
CA PRO A 161 10.43 -10.49 14.46
C PRO A 161 10.07 -11.81 13.78
N GLY A 162 11.07 -12.60 13.41
CA GLY A 162 10.90 -13.91 12.81
C GLY A 162 11.32 -14.00 11.34
N ARG A 163 11.22 -15.20 10.76
CA ARG A 163 11.74 -15.51 9.43
C ARG A 163 11.19 -14.63 8.30
N ASN A 164 9.93 -14.28 8.39
CA ASN A 164 9.26 -13.49 7.36
C ASN A 164 9.51 -11.98 7.51
N ALA A 165 9.80 -11.53 8.74
CA ALA A 165 10.03 -10.13 9.08
C ALA A 165 9.04 -9.17 8.37
N GLU A 166 7.75 -9.42 8.54
CA GLU A 166 6.69 -8.68 7.86
C GLU A 166 6.69 -7.23 8.32
N LEU A 167 6.58 -6.30 7.37
CA LEU A 167 6.26 -4.92 7.70
C LEU A 167 4.76 -4.83 8.00
N VAL A 168 4.42 -4.29 9.15
CA VAL A 168 3.04 -4.01 9.54
C VAL A 168 2.86 -2.55 9.91
N ALA A 169 1.68 -2.02 9.57
CA ALA A 169 1.23 -0.72 10.00
C ALA A 169 -0.18 -0.87 10.57
N TYR A 170 -0.37 -0.57 11.83
CA TYR A 170 -1.63 -0.81 12.55
C TYR A 170 -2.72 0.16 12.11
N THR A 171 -3.18 0.00 10.88
CA THR A 171 -4.35 0.69 10.34
C THR A 171 -5.64 -0.04 10.72
N THR A 172 -6.75 0.68 10.82
CA THR A 172 -8.07 0.07 10.96
C THR A 172 -8.63 -0.36 9.61
N MET A 173 -9.51 -1.36 9.56
CA MET A 173 -10.22 -1.73 8.33
C MET A 173 -10.99 -0.54 7.72
N ALA A 174 -11.57 0.31 8.56
CA ALA A 174 -12.28 1.51 8.11
C ALA A 174 -11.31 2.49 7.42
N TRP A 175 -10.12 2.71 7.98
CA TRP A 175 -9.10 3.56 7.36
C TRP A 175 -8.63 2.98 6.01
N ASN A 176 -8.40 1.68 5.95
CA ASN A 176 -7.98 1.00 4.72
C ASN A 176 -9.02 1.19 3.62
N PHE A 177 -10.29 0.94 3.94
CA PHE A 177 -11.40 1.13 3.01
C PHE A 177 -11.52 2.59 2.53
N LEU A 178 -11.48 3.55 3.46
CA LEU A 178 -11.55 4.98 3.12
C LEU A 178 -10.38 5.41 2.22
N TYR A 179 -9.17 4.94 2.52
CA TYR A 179 -8.01 5.19 1.67
C TYR A 179 -8.18 4.56 0.28
N THR A 180 -8.70 3.33 0.19
CA THR A 180 -8.92 2.64 -1.09
C THR A 180 -9.94 3.38 -1.94
N THR A 181 -11.11 3.73 -1.39
CA THR A 181 -12.15 4.42 -2.16
C THR A 181 -11.78 5.87 -2.52
N TRP A 182 -11.08 6.57 -1.61
CA TRP A 182 -10.51 7.89 -1.88
C TRP A 182 -9.51 7.83 -3.05
N ASN A 183 -8.58 6.87 -3.02
CA ASN A 183 -7.57 6.73 -4.07
C ASN A 183 -8.17 6.28 -5.41
N LEU A 184 -9.23 5.45 -5.40
CA LEU A 184 -10.00 5.12 -6.59
C LEU A 184 -10.66 6.35 -7.20
N CYS A 185 -11.29 7.19 -6.39
CA CYS A 185 -11.89 8.45 -6.84
C CYS A 185 -10.85 9.40 -7.42
N PHE A 186 -9.69 9.54 -6.77
CA PHE A 186 -8.55 10.30 -7.27
C PHE A 186 -8.05 9.80 -8.63
N THR A 187 -7.86 8.47 -8.78
CA THR A 187 -7.37 7.89 -10.05
C THR A 187 -8.44 7.90 -11.14
N PHE A 188 -9.72 7.90 -10.80
CA PHE A 188 -10.82 8.05 -11.74
C PHE A 188 -10.88 9.44 -12.34
N GLY A 189 -10.65 10.50 -11.53
CA GLY A 189 -10.57 11.88 -11.96
C GLY A 189 -9.24 12.30 -12.57
N GLY A 190 -8.32 11.33 -12.76
CA GLY A 190 -7.00 11.60 -13.33
C GLY A 190 -7.08 12.14 -14.75
N TYR A 191 -6.24 13.16 -15.03
CA TYR A 191 -6.11 13.69 -16.39
C TYR A 191 -5.56 12.64 -17.36
N PRO A 192 -5.88 12.74 -18.66
CA PRO A 192 -5.14 12.00 -19.68
C PRO A 192 -3.60 12.20 -19.50
N PRO A 193 -2.78 11.14 -19.47
CA PRO A 193 -3.08 9.75 -19.86
C PRO A 193 -3.47 8.81 -18.70
N GLN A 194 -3.82 9.31 -17.52
CA GLN A 194 -4.13 8.46 -16.35
C GLN A 194 -5.44 7.69 -16.51
N GLU A 195 -6.40 8.25 -17.25
CA GLU A 195 -7.67 7.59 -17.59
C GLU A 195 -7.46 6.22 -18.24
N GLU A 196 -6.48 6.10 -19.14
CA GLU A 196 -6.12 4.86 -19.82
C GLU A 196 -5.68 3.73 -18.88
N HIS A 197 -5.33 4.06 -17.64
CA HIS A 197 -4.78 3.12 -16.64
C HIS A 197 -5.72 2.91 -15.46
N PHE A 198 -6.95 3.45 -15.50
CA PHE A 198 -7.87 3.36 -14.38
C PHE A 198 -8.26 1.92 -14.06
N ALA A 199 -8.50 1.06 -15.07
CA ALA A 199 -8.78 -0.36 -14.86
C ALA A 199 -7.64 -1.08 -14.10
N ALA A 200 -6.39 -0.75 -14.43
CA ALA A 200 -5.24 -1.29 -13.70
C ALA A 200 -5.11 -0.72 -12.27
N SER A 201 -5.50 0.54 -12.08
CA SER A 201 -5.59 1.17 -10.74
C SER A 201 -6.63 0.48 -9.86
N ILE A 202 -7.78 0.08 -10.41
CA ILE A 202 -8.76 -0.76 -9.71
C ILE A 202 -8.10 -2.05 -9.24
N CYS A 203 -7.35 -2.74 -10.08
CA CYS A 203 -6.72 -4.01 -9.74
C CYS A 203 -5.73 -3.88 -8.57
N ILE A 204 -4.84 -2.88 -8.59
CA ILE A 204 -3.85 -2.70 -7.51
C ILE A 204 -4.49 -2.33 -6.18
N LEU A 205 -5.55 -1.52 -6.20
CA LEU A 205 -6.28 -1.10 -5.01
C LEU A 205 -7.18 -2.22 -4.48
N ALA A 206 -7.87 -2.95 -5.36
CA ALA A 206 -8.68 -4.10 -4.98
C ALA A 206 -7.83 -5.19 -4.30
N VAL A 207 -6.67 -5.52 -4.86
CA VAL A 207 -5.78 -6.51 -4.24
C VAL A 207 -5.23 -6.00 -2.91
N ALA A 208 -4.86 -4.71 -2.81
CA ALA A 208 -4.39 -4.14 -1.56
C ALA A 208 -5.44 -4.18 -0.45
N GLU A 209 -6.73 -4.02 -0.79
CA GLU A 209 -7.87 -4.09 0.14
C GLU A 209 -8.26 -5.51 0.48
N ILE A 210 -8.44 -6.38 -0.53
CA ILE A 210 -8.96 -7.74 -0.34
C ILE A 210 -7.92 -8.65 0.35
N TYR A 211 -6.62 -8.45 0.06
CA TYR A 211 -5.57 -9.30 0.62
C TYR A 211 -5.55 -9.31 2.16
N PRO A 212 -5.50 -8.16 2.87
CA PRO A 212 -5.56 -8.14 4.33
C PRO A 212 -6.90 -8.64 4.88
N LEU A 213 -8.02 -8.43 4.16
CA LEU A 213 -9.33 -8.96 4.54
C LEU A 213 -9.34 -10.48 4.54
N VAL A 214 -8.86 -11.12 3.47
CA VAL A 214 -8.78 -12.58 3.35
C VAL A 214 -7.83 -13.17 4.40
N LYS A 215 -6.70 -12.49 4.67
CA LYS A 215 -5.76 -12.89 5.72
C LYS A 215 -6.28 -12.57 7.13
N ARG A 216 -7.37 -11.82 7.29
CA ARG A 216 -7.91 -11.30 8.56
C ARG A 216 -6.89 -10.49 9.35
N ARG A 217 -6.06 -9.73 8.65
CA ARG A 217 -4.93 -8.97 9.19
C ARG A 217 -4.90 -7.56 8.56
N PRO A 218 -5.72 -6.63 9.05
CA PRO A 218 -5.84 -5.27 8.49
C PRO A 218 -4.48 -4.52 8.48
N GLU A 219 -3.58 -4.83 9.41
CA GLU A 219 -2.25 -4.24 9.49
C GLU A 219 -1.33 -4.57 8.28
N LEU A 220 -1.72 -5.54 7.44
CA LEU A 220 -1.00 -5.87 6.19
C LEU A 220 -1.36 -4.95 5.02
N TYR A 221 -2.35 -4.08 5.16
CA TYR A 221 -2.82 -3.23 4.07
C TYR A 221 -1.70 -2.39 3.44
N ILE A 222 -0.96 -1.65 4.27
CA ILE A 222 0.12 -0.80 3.77
C ILE A 222 1.19 -1.65 3.06
N MET A 223 1.51 -2.82 3.60
CA MET A 223 2.46 -3.73 2.95
C MET A 223 1.94 -4.24 1.60
N ALA A 224 0.67 -4.62 1.49
CA ALA A 224 0.07 -5.00 0.22
C ALA A 224 0.11 -3.82 -0.77
N ARG A 225 -0.19 -2.60 -0.30
CA ARG A 225 -0.18 -1.39 -1.12
C ARG A 225 1.20 -1.04 -1.66
N ILE A 226 2.25 -1.15 -0.84
CA ILE A 226 3.63 -0.87 -1.28
C ILE A 226 4.17 -1.89 -2.28
N TYR A 227 3.59 -3.10 -2.38
CA TYR A 227 3.97 -4.08 -3.40
C TYR A 227 3.13 -3.99 -4.68
N THR A 228 1.86 -3.61 -4.60
CA THR A 228 1.00 -3.50 -5.78
C THR A 228 1.27 -2.25 -6.61
N LEU A 229 1.51 -1.11 -5.96
CA LEU A 229 1.75 0.17 -6.63
C LEU A 229 2.98 0.17 -7.56
N PRO A 230 4.18 -0.29 -7.15
CA PRO A 230 5.35 -0.26 -8.01
C PRO A 230 5.23 -1.19 -9.22
N VAL A 231 4.47 -2.29 -9.11
CA VAL A 231 4.19 -3.15 -10.28
C VAL A 231 3.45 -2.36 -11.35
N LEU A 232 2.38 -1.64 -10.98
CA LEU A 232 1.66 -0.78 -11.90
C LEU A 232 2.59 0.26 -12.54
N MET A 233 3.33 1.00 -11.70
CA MET A 233 4.20 2.09 -12.17
C MET A 233 5.29 1.60 -13.11
N LEU A 234 5.93 0.47 -12.81
CA LEU A 234 6.98 -0.12 -13.65
C LEU A 234 6.43 -0.65 -14.97
N VAL A 235 5.27 -1.31 -14.95
CA VAL A 235 4.65 -1.81 -16.18
C VAL A 235 4.27 -0.65 -17.09
N ILE A 236 3.70 0.44 -16.56
CA ILE A 236 3.41 1.65 -17.35
C ILE A 236 4.70 2.24 -17.90
N ALA A 237 5.74 2.40 -17.07
CA ALA A 237 6.97 3.05 -17.50
C ALA A 237 7.76 2.26 -18.56
N ILE A 238 7.70 0.90 -18.51
CA ILE A 238 8.52 0.04 -19.38
C ILE A 238 7.74 -0.44 -20.60
N TYR A 239 6.45 -0.80 -20.46
CA TYR A 239 5.72 -1.51 -21.52
C TYR A 239 4.44 -0.81 -21.96
N ASN A 240 3.82 0.00 -21.13
CA ASN A 240 2.50 0.62 -21.37
C ASN A 240 1.46 -0.35 -21.98
N ILE A 241 1.33 -1.54 -21.39
CA ILE A 241 0.48 -2.60 -21.94
C ILE A 241 -1.00 -2.46 -21.56
N PHE A 242 -1.30 -1.76 -20.46
CA PHE A 242 -2.65 -1.71 -19.88
C PHE A 242 -3.71 -1.17 -20.85
N PRO A 243 -3.49 -0.07 -21.58
CA PRO A 243 -4.48 0.41 -22.56
C PRO A 243 -4.82 -0.60 -23.65
N LYS A 244 -3.93 -1.57 -23.92
CA LYS A 244 -4.15 -2.62 -24.92
C LYS A 244 -4.94 -3.81 -24.40
N VAL A 245 -4.77 -4.16 -23.11
CA VAL A 245 -5.36 -5.39 -22.54
C VAL A 245 -6.54 -5.10 -21.62
N MET A 246 -6.61 -3.91 -21.05
CA MET A 246 -7.71 -3.46 -20.18
C MET A 246 -7.93 -1.95 -20.36
N PRO A 247 -8.41 -1.54 -21.56
CA PRO A 247 -8.67 -0.12 -21.84
C PRO A 247 -9.73 0.43 -20.89
N SER A 248 -9.53 1.66 -20.45
CA SER A 248 -10.47 2.42 -19.62
C SER A 248 -10.68 3.85 -20.12
N ASP A 249 -10.29 4.10 -21.35
CA ASP A 249 -10.47 5.39 -22.01
C ASP A 249 -11.95 5.78 -22.06
N GLY A 250 -12.24 7.03 -21.68
CA GLY A 250 -13.60 7.55 -21.70
C GLY A 250 -14.52 6.99 -20.61
N TRP A 251 -14.00 6.27 -19.61
CA TRP A 251 -14.79 5.87 -18.44
C TRP A 251 -15.04 7.04 -17.50
N PHE A 252 -14.24 8.09 -17.60
CA PHE A 252 -14.38 9.28 -16.75
C PHE A 252 -15.73 9.96 -17.01
N ASP A 253 -16.43 10.26 -15.92
CA ASP A 253 -17.65 11.04 -15.89
C ASP A 253 -17.54 12.03 -14.71
N ASN A 254 -17.70 13.31 -15.00
CA ASN A 254 -17.51 14.36 -14.01
C ASN A 254 -18.54 14.31 -12.88
N ASP A 255 -19.79 13.96 -13.20
CA ASP A 255 -20.85 13.92 -12.19
C ASP A 255 -20.65 12.73 -11.27
N VAL A 256 -20.29 11.57 -11.84
CA VAL A 256 -19.90 10.39 -11.07
C VAL A 256 -18.70 10.69 -10.17
N TRP A 257 -17.69 11.37 -10.69
CA TRP A 257 -16.50 11.74 -9.93
C TRP A 257 -16.79 12.65 -8.74
N ILE A 258 -17.59 13.68 -8.93
CA ILE A 258 -18.00 14.61 -7.85
C ILE A 258 -18.87 13.89 -6.81
N VAL A 259 -19.88 13.12 -7.27
CA VAL A 259 -20.75 12.33 -6.38
C VAL A 259 -19.93 11.33 -5.57
N TRP A 260 -18.95 10.68 -6.18
CA TRP A 260 -18.04 9.76 -5.48
C TRP A 260 -17.25 10.47 -4.37
N GLY A 261 -16.69 11.67 -4.66
CA GLY A 261 -16.05 12.52 -3.67
C GLY A 261 -16.96 12.87 -2.49
N ILE A 262 -18.23 13.23 -2.76
CA ILE A 262 -19.24 13.52 -1.73
C ILE A 262 -19.50 12.27 -0.85
N VAL A 263 -19.66 11.10 -1.47
CA VAL A 263 -19.88 9.83 -0.75
C VAL A 263 -18.66 9.51 0.13
N ASN A 264 -17.45 9.63 -0.40
CA ASN A 264 -16.22 9.45 0.35
C ASN A 264 -16.15 10.38 1.57
N PHE A 265 -16.49 11.64 1.38
CA PHE A 265 -16.54 12.63 2.47
C PHE A 265 -17.58 12.23 3.53
N ALA A 266 -18.79 11.88 3.12
CA ALA A 266 -19.85 11.47 4.01
C ALA A 266 -19.48 10.24 4.85
N LEU A 267 -18.71 9.29 4.28
CA LEU A 267 -18.18 8.13 5.00
C LEU A 267 -17.01 8.49 5.93
N THR A 268 -16.20 9.48 5.56
CA THR A 268 -15.02 9.89 6.33
C THR A 268 -15.40 10.69 7.57
N VAL A 269 -16.44 11.51 7.51
CA VAL A 269 -16.86 12.35 8.65
C VAL A 269 -17.14 11.53 9.91
N PRO A 270 -17.99 10.46 9.89
CA PRO A 270 -18.19 9.62 11.06
C PRO A 270 -16.90 8.97 11.59
N TYR A 271 -16.01 8.58 10.66
CA TYR A 271 -14.72 8.01 11.03
C TYR A 271 -13.84 9.03 11.78
N LEU A 272 -13.79 10.28 11.32
CA LEU A 272 -13.03 11.34 11.99
C LEU A 272 -13.57 11.63 13.40
N PHE A 273 -14.90 11.69 13.55
CA PHE A 273 -15.53 11.83 14.88
C PHE A 273 -15.19 10.65 15.79
N TRP A 274 -15.32 9.43 15.31
CA TRP A 274 -14.94 8.23 16.05
C TRP A 274 -13.46 8.24 16.44
N TYR A 275 -12.58 8.61 15.51
CA TYR A 275 -11.14 8.68 15.75
C TYR A 275 -10.78 9.73 16.80
N THR A 276 -11.35 10.93 16.69
CA THR A 276 -11.16 12.02 17.68
C THR A 276 -11.66 11.59 19.05
N TRP A 277 -12.83 10.99 19.12
CA TRP A 277 -13.36 10.45 20.37
C TRP A 277 -12.43 9.37 20.98
N GLN A 278 -11.85 8.52 20.17
CA GLN A 278 -10.87 7.53 20.61
C GLN A 278 -9.61 8.20 21.20
N LEU A 279 -9.15 9.29 20.57
CA LEU A 279 -8.00 10.06 21.07
C LEU A 279 -8.31 10.71 22.43
N GLU A 280 -9.43 11.40 22.56
CA GLU A 280 -9.82 12.10 23.79
C GLU A 280 -10.07 11.15 24.96
N THR A 281 -10.67 10.01 24.70
CA THR A 281 -10.93 9.00 25.74
C THR A 281 -9.71 8.13 26.07
N GLY A 282 -8.58 8.35 25.41
CA GLY A 282 -7.38 7.51 25.54
C GLY A 282 -7.51 6.10 24.92
N ARG A 283 -8.66 5.77 24.34
CA ARG A 283 -8.92 4.46 23.73
C ARG A 283 -8.15 4.25 22.43
N ALA A 284 -7.84 5.32 21.68
CA ALA A 284 -6.96 5.25 20.52
C ALA A 284 -5.58 4.73 20.88
N PHE A 285 -5.10 5.06 22.08
CA PHE A 285 -3.85 4.51 22.60
C PHE A 285 -3.93 3.01 22.88
N ILE A 286 -5.11 2.49 23.09
CA ILE A 286 -5.36 1.05 23.26
C ILE A 286 -5.23 0.35 21.90
N HIS A 287 -5.87 0.85 20.86
CA HIS A 287 -5.79 0.28 19.50
C HIS A 287 -4.44 0.44 18.82
N PHE A 288 -3.67 1.47 19.21
CA PHE A 288 -2.44 1.86 18.54
C PHE A 288 -1.20 1.81 19.45
N ARG A 289 -1.25 1.24 20.64
CA ARG A 289 -0.07 1.09 21.50
C ARG A 289 0.73 -0.17 21.10
N ARG A 290 2.03 0.03 20.89
CA ARG A 290 3.01 -1.06 20.81
C ARG A 290 2.93 -1.92 22.08
N GLY A 291 2.58 -3.18 21.96
CA GLY A 291 2.31 -4.08 23.09
C GLY A 291 0.82 -4.15 23.48
N HIS A 292 0.07 -3.05 23.47
CA HIS A 292 -1.36 -3.10 23.74
C HIS A 292 -2.21 -3.36 22.50
N ALA A 293 -1.73 -3.06 21.30
CA ALA A 293 -2.39 -3.49 20.07
C ALA A 293 -2.52 -5.03 20.03
N ARG A 294 -1.53 -5.75 20.57
CA ARG A 294 -1.56 -7.19 20.73
C ARG A 294 -2.59 -7.62 21.78
N GLU A 295 -2.61 -6.95 22.93
CA GLU A 295 -3.55 -7.24 24.02
C GLU A 295 -5.00 -6.84 23.65
N ASP A 296 -5.20 -5.80 22.86
CA ASP A 296 -6.52 -5.37 22.43
C ASP A 296 -7.03 -6.17 21.24
N PHE A 297 -6.17 -6.63 20.35
CA PHE A 297 -6.51 -7.63 19.36
C PHE A 297 -6.94 -8.94 20.04
N VAL A 298 -6.24 -9.35 21.09
CA VAL A 298 -6.61 -10.48 21.97
C VAL A 298 -7.96 -10.20 22.64
N ARG A 299 -8.17 -9.00 23.18
CA ARG A 299 -9.41 -8.62 23.88
C ARG A 299 -10.61 -8.49 22.95
N GLN A 300 -10.42 -8.06 21.69
CA GLN A 300 -11.49 -7.96 20.69
C GLN A 300 -11.82 -9.29 20.01
N HIS A 301 -10.87 -10.21 19.90
CA HIS A 301 -11.03 -11.49 19.21
C HIS A 301 -11.10 -12.68 20.18
N GLY A 302 -11.12 -12.41 21.50
CA GLY A 302 -11.38 -13.36 22.56
C GLY A 302 -10.45 -14.58 22.56
N ASP A 303 -10.98 -15.71 23.02
CA ASP A 303 -10.27 -16.98 23.26
C ASP A 303 -9.43 -17.51 22.09
N THR A 304 -9.76 -17.14 20.83
CA THR A 304 -9.09 -17.66 19.64
C THR A 304 -7.64 -17.14 19.52
N VAL A 305 -7.40 -15.91 19.95
CA VAL A 305 -6.03 -15.34 19.88
C VAL A 305 -5.21 -15.76 21.06
N GLU A 306 -5.81 -15.89 22.22
CA GLU A 306 -5.17 -16.45 23.42
C GLU A 306 -4.73 -17.90 23.17
N GLN A 307 -5.58 -18.69 22.51
CA GLN A 307 -5.27 -20.05 22.06
C GLN A 307 -4.14 -20.07 21.02
N LEU A 308 -4.14 -19.14 20.04
CA LEU A 308 -3.07 -19.04 19.04
C LEU A 308 -1.75 -18.58 19.66
N MET A 309 -1.79 -17.69 20.67
CA MET A 309 -0.61 -17.27 21.39
C MET A 309 -0.06 -18.38 22.29
N ALA A 310 -0.91 -19.08 23.00
CA ALA A 310 -0.54 -20.26 23.79
C ALA A 310 0.06 -21.38 22.92
N LEU A 311 -0.48 -21.57 21.71
CA LEU A 311 0.05 -22.49 20.70
C LEU A 311 1.43 -22.04 20.19
N SER A 312 1.62 -20.74 19.91
CA SER A 312 2.90 -20.17 19.52
C SER A 312 3.96 -20.34 20.60
N ASP A 313 3.60 -20.03 21.85
CA ASP A 313 4.53 -20.15 22.98
C ASP A 313 4.86 -21.63 23.26
N SER A 314 3.92 -22.54 23.05
CA SER A 314 4.16 -23.98 23.16
C SER A 314 5.07 -24.53 22.05
N LEU A 315 4.96 -24.01 20.83
CA LEU A 315 5.81 -24.37 19.69
C LEU A 315 7.24 -23.84 19.87
N ASP A 316 7.39 -22.64 20.42
CA ASP A 316 8.70 -22.05 20.71
C ASP A 316 9.39 -22.80 21.87
N ALA A 317 8.64 -23.20 22.89
CA ALA A 317 9.15 -24.03 23.99
C ALA A 317 9.59 -25.45 23.54
N THR A 318 8.85 -26.05 22.59
CA THR A 318 9.22 -27.36 22.01
C THR A 318 10.43 -27.27 21.07
N ALA A 319 10.60 -26.16 20.36
CA ALA A 319 11.78 -25.91 19.51
C ALA A 319 13.05 -25.74 20.36
N ASP A 320 12.95 -25.07 21.50
CA ASP A 320 14.08 -24.88 22.44
C ASP A 320 14.49 -26.20 23.15
N THR A 321 13.53 -27.07 23.44
CA THR A 321 13.84 -28.40 24.05
C THR A 321 14.49 -29.33 23.03
N HIS A 322 14.12 -29.30 21.77
CA HIS A 322 14.77 -30.08 20.70
C HIS A 322 16.17 -29.54 20.36
N GLY A 323 16.38 -28.22 20.37
CA GLY A 323 17.71 -27.61 20.19
C GLY A 323 18.71 -27.92 21.31
N ARG A 324 18.25 -28.16 22.54
CA ARG A 324 19.10 -28.57 23.66
C ARG A 324 19.43 -30.07 23.65
N SER A 325 18.50 -30.92 23.20
CA SER A 325 18.72 -32.37 23.11
C SER A 325 19.80 -32.75 22.09
N THR A 326 19.88 -32.06 20.97
CA THR A 326 20.90 -32.30 19.93
C THR A 326 22.30 -31.81 20.30
N ARG A 327 22.44 -30.88 21.27
CA ARG A 327 23.76 -30.41 21.76
C ARG A 327 24.36 -31.31 22.88
N SER A 328 23.55 -32.15 23.51
CA SER A 328 24.06 -33.02 24.58
C SER A 328 24.54 -34.41 24.10
N SER A 329 24.25 -34.78 22.84
CA SER A 329 24.66 -36.09 22.29
C SER A 329 25.97 -36.04 21.48
N THR A 330 26.67 -34.89 21.45
CA THR A 330 27.97 -34.70 20.77
C THR A 330 29.11 -34.34 21.73
N ARG A 331 29.08 -34.89 22.95
CA ARG A 331 30.25 -34.89 23.84
C ARG A 331 30.64 -36.33 24.23
#